data_a3bd3630154317b413035ee8c8036546
#
_entry.id   a3bd3630154317b413035ee8c8036546
#
_cell.length_a   1.000
_cell.length_b   1.000
_cell.length_c   1.000
_cell.angle_alpha   90.00
_cell.angle_beta   90.00
_cell.angle_gamma   90.00
#
_symmetry.space_group_name_H-M   'P 1'
#
loop_
_entity.id
_entity.type
_entity.pdbx_description
1 polymer ?
#
loop_
_entity_poly.entity_id
_entity_poly.type
_entity_poly.pdbx_seq_one_letter_code
_entity_poly.pdbx_strand_id
1 'polypeptide(L)'
;MALFIYLMLDIAKRSINTSRLIAQLNQSKSYTEALNKQVLDTKQKFFDAIHAQFNDWKLTPSEKEVALLLVKGLSTSEIAAVSKKSEKTIGNQASAVYKKANVSGRHELAALFFETLI
;
A
#
# COMPACT_ATOMS: atom_id res chain seq x y z
N MET A 1 5.88 44.54 -42.55
CA MET A 1 5.86 43.17 -43.06
C MET A 1 6.82 42.23 -42.32
N ALA A 2 8.04 42.64 -42.06
CA ALA A 2 8.99 41.80 -41.33
C ALA A 2 8.52 41.48 -39.89
N LEU A 3 7.88 42.41 -39.22
CA LEU A 3 7.34 42.22 -37.90
C LEU A 3 6.18 41.21 -37.87
N PHE A 4 5.35 41.22 -38.88
CA PHE A 4 4.22 40.29 -39.00
C PHE A 4 4.71 38.84 -39.21
N ILE A 5 5.71 38.62 -40.03
CA ILE A 5 6.34 37.33 -40.29
C ILE A 5 7.00 36.82 -39.00
N TYR A 6 7.70 37.68 -38.26
CA TYR A 6 8.33 37.36 -37.00
C TYR A 6 7.30 36.91 -35.94
N LEU A 7 6.17 37.65 -35.84
CA LEU A 7 5.07 37.28 -34.93
C LEU A 7 4.44 35.95 -35.29
N MET A 8 4.22 35.67 -36.58
CA MET A 8 3.69 34.39 -37.05
C MET A 8 4.60 33.21 -36.73
N LEU A 9 5.89 33.39 -36.92
CA LEU A 9 6.90 32.37 -36.61
C LEU A 9 6.98 32.12 -35.09
N ASP A 10 6.89 33.14 -34.29
CA ASP A 10 6.89 33.04 -32.83
C ASP A 10 5.65 32.29 -32.31
N ILE A 11 4.47 32.62 -32.85
CA ILE A 11 3.23 31.91 -32.51
C ILE A 11 3.31 30.43 -32.92
N ALA A 12 3.86 30.13 -34.11
CA ALA A 12 4.03 28.76 -34.57
C ALA A 12 4.98 27.96 -33.66
N LYS A 13 6.08 28.55 -33.19
CA LYS A 13 7.01 27.91 -32.25
C LYS A 13 6.35 27.63 -30.91
N ARG A 14 5.54 28.55 -30.38
CA ARG A 14 4.83 28.36 -29.12
C ARG A 14 3.80 27.24 -29.23
N SER A 15 3.07 27.15 -30.34
CA SER A 15 2.10 26.10 -30.59
C SER A 15 2.74 24.71 -30.63
N ILE A 16 3.89 24.57 -31.28
CA ILE A 16 4.65 23.31 -31.35
C ILE A 16 5.13 22.89 -29.95
N ASN A 17 5.68 23.82 -29.16
CA ASN A 17 6.14 23.54 -27.82
C ASN A 17 4.99 23.08 -26.89
N THR A 18 3.82 23.69 -27.01
CA THR A 18 2.63 23.33 -26.25
C THR A 18 2.17 21.91 -26.60
N SER A 19 2.18 21.53 -27.88
CA SER A 19 1.83 20.18 -28.32
C SER A 19 2.77 19.12 -27.76
N ARG A 20 4.07 19.42 -27.72
CA ARG A 20 5.07 18.52 -27.12
C ARG A 20 4.84 18.34 -25.64
N LEU A 21 4.54 19.42 -24.90
CA LEU A 21 4.27 19.38 -23.48
C LEU A 21 3.06 18.50 -23.18
N ILE A 22 1.97 18.67 -23.92
CA ILE A 22 0.75 17.88 -23.77
C ILE A 22 1.04 16.40 -24.01
N ALA A 23 1.80 16.07 -25.05
CA ALA A 23 2.18 14.69 -25.35
C ALA A 23 3.01 14.07 -24.24
N GLN A 24 3.96 14.81 -23.67
CA GLN A 24 4.77 14.35 -22.53
C GLN A 24 3.94 14.15 -21.29
N LEU A 25 3.00 15.05 -21.00
CA LEU A 25 2.10 14.92 -19.86
C LEU A 25 1.19 13.70 -19.98
N ASN A 26 0.63 13.46 -21.17
CA ASN A 26 -0.21 12.29 -21.43
C ASN A 26 0.57 10.99 -21.28
N GLN A 27 1.80 10.93 -21.77
CA GLN A 27 2.67 9.77 -21.65
C GLN A 27 3.04 9.50 -20.20
N SER A 28 3.38 10.54 -19.44
CA SER A 28 3.68 10.45 -18.01
C SER A 28 2.46 10.00 -17.21
N LYS A 29 1.27 10.49 -17.53
CA LYS A 29 0.02 10.10 -16.90
C LYS A 29 -0.31 8.62 -17.13
N SER A 30 -0.16 8.12 -18.36
CA SER A 30 -0.36 6.70 -18.68
C SER A 30 0.59 5.81 -17.92
N TYR A 31 1.86 6.20 -17.79
CA TYR A 31 2.87 5.49 -17.04
C TYR A 31 2.51 5.44 -15.56
N THR A 32 2.11 6.56 -14.97
CA THR A 32 1.69 6.65 -13.57
C THR A 32 0.46 5.80 -13.29
N GLU A 33 -0.52 5.79 -14.19
CA GLU A 33 -1.71 4.94 -14.06
C GLU A 33 -1.35 3.45 -14.10
N ALA A 34 -0.46 3.05 -15.00
CA ALA A 34 0.03 1.67 -15.09
C ALA A 34 0.77 1.24 -13.82
N LEU A 35 1.63 2.11 -13.27
CA LEU A 35 2.34 1.86 -12.01
C LEU A 35 1.37 1.74 -10.83
N ASN A 36 0.38 2.63 -10.75
CA ASN A 36 -0.64 2.60 -9.70
C ASN A 36 -1.44 1.31 -9.74
N LYS A 37 -1.81 0.84 -10.93
CA LYS A 37 -2.51 -0.42 -11.11
C LYS A 37 -1.66 -1.60 -10.65
N GLN A 38 -0.37 -1.61 -11.01
CA GLN A 38 0.57 -2.67 -10.61
C GLN A 38 0.75 -2.69 -9.08
N VAL A 39 0.87 -1.53 -8.45
CA VAL A 39 0.98 -1.40 -6.99
C VAL A 39 -0.29 -1.92 -6.31
N LEU A 40 -1.47 -1.58 -6.82
CA LEU A 40 -2.74 -2.05 -6.30
C LEU A 40 -2.88 -3.57 -6.43
N ASP A 41 -2.50 -4.14 -7.57
CA ASP A 41 -2.50 -5.60 -7.78
C ASP A 41 -1.56 -6.30 -6.80
N THR A 42 -0.37 -5.74 -6.57
CA THR A 42 0.61 -6.27 -5.62
C THR A 42 0.07 -6.22 -4.19
N LYS A 43 -0.55 -5.11 -3.80
CA LYS A 43 -1.18 -4.97 -2.48
C LYS A 43 -2.31 -5.99 -2.29
N GLN A 44 -3.13 -6.20 -3.32
CA GLN A 44 -4.23 -7.15 -3.27
C GLN A 44 -3.73 -8.58 -3.10
N LYS A 45 -2.71 -8.98 -3.84
CA LYS A 45 -2.08 -10.30 -3.72
C LYS A 45 -1.49 -10.51 -2.33
N PHE A 46 -0.83 -9.49 -1.79
CA PHE A 46 -0.29 -9.50 -0.45
C PHE A 46 -1.38 -9.68 0.60
N PHE A 47 -2.47 -8.93 0.46
CA PHE A 47 -3.62 -8.99 1.35
C PHE A 47 -4.27 -10.38 1.32
N ASP A 48 -4.45 -10.93 0.13
CA ASP A 48 -5.03 -12.28 -0.05
C ASP A 48 -4.15 -13.36 0.59
N ALA A 49 -2.83 -13.25 0.45
CA ALA A 49 -1.88 -14.17 1.06
C ALA A 49 -1.93 -14.10 2.59
N ILE A 50 -2.04 -12.91 3.16
CA ILE A 50 -2.18 -12.70 4.60
C ILE A 50 -3.48 -13.34 5.11
N HIS A 51 -4.59 -13.10 4.44
CA HIS A 51 -5.89 -13.65 4.82
C HIS A 51 -5.91 -15.18 4.73
N ALA A 52 -5.32 -15.75 3.69
CA ALA A 52 -5.20 -17.20 3.55
C ALA A 52 -4.42 -17.80 4.72
N GLN A 53 -3.32 -17.16 5.11
CA GLN A 53 -2.50 -17.59 6.24
C GLN A 53 -3.27 -17.50 7.56
N PHE A 54 -4.02 -16.42 7.76
CA PHE A 54 -4.85 -16.25 8.96
C PHE A 54 -5.92 -17.33 9.07
N ASN A 55 -6.51 -17.73 7.95
CA ASN A 55 -7.48 -18.82 7.89
C ASN A 55 -6.82 -20.16 8.24
N ASP A 56 -5.62 -20.40 7.77
CA ASP A 56 -4.85 -21.64 8.09
C ASP A 56 -4.56 -21.73 9.59
N TRP A 57 -4.26 -20.60 10.23
CA TRP A 57 -4.06 -20.53 11.68
C TRP A 57 -5.36 -20.56 12.47
N LYS A 58 -6.51 -20.53 11.80
CA LYS A 58 -7.84 -20.52 12.42
C LYS A 58 -8.03 -19.35 13.40
N LEU A 59 -7.59 -18.18 12.99
CA LEU A 59 -7.78 -16.96 13.78
C LEU A 59 -9.26 -16.56 13.78
N THR A 60 -9.73 -16.10 14.93
CA THR A 60 -11.06 -15.49 15.04
C THR A 60 -11.08 -14.14 14.31
N PRO A 61 -12.26 -13.58 13.94
CA PRO A 61 -12.32 -12.27 13.32
C PRO A 61 -11.60 -11.18 14.11
N SER A 62 -11.72 -11.17 15.45
CA SER A 62 -11.00 -10.21 16.31
C SER A 62 -9.49 -10.42 16.26
N GLU A 63 -9.05 -11.65 16.27
CA GLU A 63 -7.63 -12.00 16.18
C GLU A 63 -7.05 -11.61 14.82
N LYS A 64 -7.80 -11.79 13.73
CA LYS A 64 -7.39 -11.38 12.38
C LYS A 64 -7.16 -9.87 12.31
N GLU A 65 -8.05 -9.09 12.90
CA GLU A 65 -7.94 -7.63 12.95
C GLU A 65 -6.67 -7.20 13.69
N VAL A 66 -6.44 -7.76 14.86
CA VAL A 66 -5.24 -7.48 15.68
C VAL A 66 -3.98 -7.91 14.93
N ALA A 67 -3.97 -9.11 14.35
CA ALA A 67 -2.82 -9.63 13.62
C ALA A 67 -2.46 -8.73 12.43
N LEU A 68 -3.45 -8.26 11.67
CA LEU A 68 -3.24 -7.36 10.55
C LEU A 68 -2.59 -6.05 10.99
N LEU A 69 -3.07 -5.47 12.08
CA LEU A 69 -2.52 -4.22 12.61
C LEU A 69 -1.12 -4.41 13.20
N LEU A 70 -0.84 -5.57 13.80
CA LEU A 70 0.50 -5.92 14.26
C LEU A 70 1.49 -6.02 13.10
N VAL A 71 1.09 -6.65 12.00
CA VAL A 71 1.92 -6.77 10.79
C VAL A 71 2.16 -5.39 10.17
N LYS A 72 1.19 -4.49 10.24
CA LYS A 72 1.34 -3.11 9.78
C LYS A 72 2.27 -2.28 10.66
N GLY A 73 2.65 -2.77 11.82
CA GLY A 73 3.61 -2.11 12.69
C GLY A 73 3.02 -1.30 13.83
N LEU A 74 1.71 -1.39 14.09
CA LEU A 74 1.10 -0.69 15.21
C LEU A 74 1.47 -1.36 16.54
N SER A 75 1.67 -0.56 17.58
CA SER A 75 1.86 -1.06 18.93
C SER A 75 0.51 -1.55 19.51
N THR A 76 0.55 -2.33 20.57
CA THR A 76 -0.68 -2.78 21.27
C THR A 76 -1.49 -1.59 21.79
N SER A 77 -0.82 -0.54 22.24
CA SER A 77 -1.42 0.72 22.67
C SER A 77 -2.16 1.42 21.53
N GLU A 78 -1.54 1.51 20.35
CA GLU A 78 -2.13 2.10 19.16
C GLU A 78 -3.31 1.28 18.63
N ILE A 79 -3.19 -0.04 18.64
CA ILE A 79 -4.28 -0.96 18.26
C ILE A 79 -5.47 -0.79 19.19
N ALA A 80 -5.22 -0.70 20.50
CA ALA A 80 -6.26 -0.48 21.50
C ALA A 80 -7.04 0.82 21.24
N ALA A 81 -6.32 1.89 20.92
CA ALA A 81 -6.92 3.19 20.60
C ALA A 81 -7.79 3.13 19.34
N VAL A 82 -7.30 2.52 18.27
CA VAL A 82 -8.01 2.38 17.00
C VAL A 82 -9.23 1.47 17.13
N SER A 83 -9.09 0.36 17.84
CA SER A 83 -10.14 -0.65 18.01
C SER A 83 -11.13 -0.31 19.12
N LYS A 84 -10.88 0.75 19.91
CA LYS A 84 -11.67 1.14 21.07
C LYS A 84 -11.80 0.01 22.09
N LYS A 85 -10.71 -0.69 22.33
CA LYS A 85 -10.59 -1.77 23.31
C LYS A 85 -9.47 -1.46 24.30
N SER A 86 -9.43 -2.17 25.43
CA SER A 86 -8.36 -1.99 26.41
C SER A 86 -7.05 -2.60 25.90
N GLU A 87 -5.91 -2.07 26.35
CA GLU A 87 -4.59 -2.64 26.02
C GLU A 87 -4.47 -4.09 26.49
N LYS A 88 -5.08 -4.41 27.63
CA LYS A 88 -5.10 -5.78 28.16
C LYS A 88 -5.81 -6.74 27.20
N THR A 89 -6.95 -6.34 26.66
CA THR A 89 -7.70 -7.13 25.68
C THR A 89 -6.86 -7.34 24.42
N ILE A 90 -6.24 -6.28 23.90
CA ILE A 90 -5.37 -6.37 22.71
C ILE A 90 -4.15 -7.24 23.01
N GLY A 91 -3.53 -7.09 24.17
CA GLY A 91 -2.42 -7.94 24.61
C GLY A 91 -2.78 -9.42 24.65
N ASN A 92 -3.95 -9.76 25.16
CA ASN A 92 -4.46 -11.12 25.19
C ASN A 92 -4.71 -11.66 23.80
N GLN A 93 -5.30 -10.85 22.92
CA GLN A 93 -5.56 -11.23 21.52
C GLN A 93 -4.24 -11.41 20.75
N ALA A 94 -3.27 -10.52 20.96
CA ALA A 94 -1.95 -10.63 20.34
C ALA A 94 -1.24 -11.92 20.78
N SER A 95 -1.30 -12.23 22.08
CA SER A 95 -0.73 -13.49 22.61
C SER A 95 -1.37 -14.72 21.98
N ALA A 96 -2.69 -14.70 21.80
CA ALA A 96 -3.41 -15.78 21.13
C ALA A 96 -2.97 -15.93 19.67
N VAL A 97 -2.78 -14.82 18.94
CA VAL A 97 -2.29 -14.81 17.57
C VAL A 97 -0.89 -15.45 17.50
N TYR A 98 0.03 -15.01 18.36
CA TYR A 98 1.38 -15.55 18.40
C TYR A 98 1.40 -17.04 18.68
N LYS A 99 0.57 -17.50 19.58
CA LYS A 99 0.44 -18.91 19.91
C LYS A 99 -0.09 -19.72 18.73
N LYS A 100 -1.13 -19.27 18.07
CA LYS A 100 -1.72 -19.94 16.90
C LYS A 100 -0.78 -19.94 15.70
N ALA A 101 -0.02 -18.88 15.51
CA ALA A 101 0.97 -18.77 14.46
C ALA A 101 2.28 -19.48 14.79
N ASN A 102 2.44 -19.94 16.02
CA ASN A 102 3.67 -20.58 16.52
C ASN A 102 4.89 -19.67 16.39
N VAL A 103 4.73 -18.42 16.79
CA VAL A 103 5.79 -17.40 16.81
C VAL A 103 5.94 -16.83 18.21
N SER A 104 7.11 -16.26 18.52
CA SER A 104 7.38 -15.71 19.86
C SER A 104 6.92 -14.27 20.04
N GLY A 105 6.69 -13.53 18.96
CA GLY A 105 6.26 -12.15 19.03
C GLY A 105 6.05 -11.52 17.66
N ARG A 106 5.82 -10.19 17.65
CA ARG A 106 5.50 -9.45 16.43
C ARG A 106 6.58 -9.48 15.36
N HIS A 107 7.84 -9.50 15.76
CA HIS A 107 8.95 -9.51 14.80
C HIS A 107 8.98 -10.81 14.01
N GLU A 108 8.80 -11.94 14.67
CA GLU A 108 8.69 -13.24 14.00
C GLU A 108 7.44 -13.30 13.12
N LEU A 109 6.31 -12.76 13.61
CA LEU A 109 5.07 -12.73 12.84
C LEU A 109 5.25 -11.95 11.55
N ALA A 110 5.85 -10.76 11.61
CA ALA A 110 6.14 -9.93 10.44
C ALA A 110 7.13 -10.62 9.50
N ALA A 111 8.17 -11.26 10.04
CA ALA A 111 9.19 -11.95 9.26
C ALA A 111 8.61 -13.10 8.43
N LEU A 112 7.63 -13.83 8.96
CA LEU A 112 6.94 -14.89 8.21
C LEU A 112 6.31 -14.38 6.92
N PHE A 113 5.69 -13.21 6.96
CA PHE A 113 5.06 -12.63 5.78
C PHE A 113 6.09 -12.09 4.79
N PHE A 114 7.18 -11.51 5.27
CA PHE A 114 8.27 -11.05 4.40
C PHE A 114 8.97 -12.19 3.70
N GLU A 115 9.20 -13.30 4.36
CA GLU A 115 9.81 -14.50 3.77
C GLU A 115 8.94 -15.12 2.66
N THR A 116 7.62 -15.12 2.85
CA THR A 116 6.68 -15.67 1.88
C THR A 116 6.61 -14.82 0.60
N LEU A 117 6.96 -13.54 0.66
CA LEU A 117 6.83 -12.58 -0.43
C LEU A 117 8.12 -12.37 -1.23
N ILE A 118 9.25 -12.84 -0.71
CA ILE A 118 10.54 -12.81 -1.39
C ILE A 118 10.82 -14.19 -1.97
#